data_e455bf7faa208235d7fd3067effcba84
#
_entry.id   e455bf7faa208235d7fd3067effcba84
#
_cell.length_a   1.000
_cell.length_b   1.000
_cell.length_c   1.000
_cell.angle_alpha   90.00
_cell.angle_beta   90.00
_cell.angle_gamma   90.00
#
_symmetry.space_group_name_H-M   'P 1'
#
loop_
_entity.id
_entity.type
_entity.pdbx_description
1 polymer ?
#
loop_
_entity_poly.entity_id
_entity_poly.type
_entity_poly.pdbx_seq_one_letter_code
_entity_poly.pdbx_strand_id
1 'polypeptide(L)'
;MSADSAAEAGGAALLIACALGIERFALRGADLGAAAGAVTVLRTGMGPRSAERAVTRALTGRSGEAGAPGQPGEPGERPAAPGERATAVIATGFCAGLAPGMHPGDLVVADETRDPAGRTVCTGTRILAHALSHPLSGGPRRAVHIGPVVGSDHVVRGAERAALHSTGAIAVDMESAATLRTAVGHGIRPVAAVRVVVDAPEHELVRIGTLRGGISAFRVLRTVLPAFFHWHRSSLLPGGELDGHASPPDHPGRDVSL
;
A
#
# COMPACT_ATOMS: atom_id res chain seq x y z
N MET A 1 44.10 -7.09 17.20
CA MET A 1 43.63 -5.94 16.38
C MET A 1 42.32 -6.33 15.75
N SER A 2 41.33 -5.64 16.12
CA SER A 2 39.91 -5.89 16.21
C SER A 2 39.22 -6.05 14.86
N ALA A 3 38.61 -7.21 14.68
CA ALA A 3 37.61 -7.48 13.67
C ALA A 3 36.20 -7.21 14.29
N ASP A 4 35.90 -5.95 14.54
CA ASP A 4 34.64 -5.60 15.21
C ASP A 4 34.18 -4.22 14.72
N SER A 5 33.84 -4.12 13.45
CA SER A 5 33.21 -2.89 12.88
C SER A 5 32.44 -3.18 11.59
N ALA A 6 31.80 -4.33 11.49
CA ALA A 6 30.74 -4.58 10.49
C ALA A 6 29.38 -4.56 11.17
N ALA A 7 29.26 -3.71 12.21
CA ALA A 7 28.02 -3.52 12.93
C ALA A 7 27.10 -2.56 12.15
N GLU A 8 25.93 -3.10 11.77
CA GLU A 8 24.66 -2.39 11.72
C GLU A 8 24.52 -1.25 10.69
N ALA A 9 24.65 -1.56 9.43
CA ALA A 9 23.84 -0.84 8.45
C ALA A 9 22.37 -1.27 8.67
N GLY A 10 21.72 -0.73 9.69
CA GLY A 10 20.31 -0.94 9.97
C GLY A 10 19.50 -0.54 8.75
N GLY A 11 19.11 -1.52 7.93
CA GLY A 11 18.24 -1.27 6.78
C GLY A 11 16.94 -0.62 7.25
N ALA A 12 16.41 0.32 6.48
CA ALA A 12 15.12 0.94 6.82
C ALA A 12 14.05 -0.16 7.00
N ALA A 13 13.16 0.04 7.95
CA ALA A 13 12.08 -0.92 8.22
C ALA A 13 10.97 -0.84 7.16
N LEU A 14 10.28 -1.95 6.95
CA LEU A 14 9.10 -2.05 6.07
C LEU A 14 7.89 -2.45 6.89
N LEU A 15 6.85 -1.60 6.89
CA LEU A 15 5.53 -1.88 7.46
C LEU A 15 4.56 -2.29 6.35
N ILE A 16 4.07 -3.51 6.41
CA ILE A 16 3.04 -4.03 5.49
C ILE A 16 1.71 -4.06 6.23
N ALA A 17 0.80 -3.16 5.88
CA ALA A 17 -0.50 -3.01 6.51
C ALA A 17 -1.58 -3.77 5.72
N CYS A 18 -2.36 -4.61 6.40
CA CYS A 18 -3.50 -5.35 5.84
C CYS A 18 -4.67 -5.36 6.83
N ALA A 19 -5.91 -5.44 6.32
CA ALA A 19 -7.11 -5.32 7.14
C ALA A 19 -7.46 -6.62 7.87
N LEU A 20 -7.42 -7.75 7.17
CA LEU A 20 -8.03 -9.00 7.59
C LEU A 20 -6.99 -9.99 8.15
N GLY A 21 -7.46 -10.86 9.05
CA GLY A 21 -6.62 -11.94 9.59
C GLY A 21 -6.14 -12.92 8.51
N ILE A 22 -6.97 -13.20 7.51
CA ILE A 22 -6.62 -14.06 6.38
C ILE A 22 -5.54 -13.44 5.48
N GLU A 23 -5.58 -12.13 5.26
CA GLU A 23 -4.54 -11.40 4.53
C GLU A 23 -3.20 -11.47 5.27
N ARG A 24 -3.23 -11.19 6.58
CA ARG A 24 -2.04 -11.30 7.43
C ARG A 24 -1.46 -12.71 7.42
N PHE A 25 -2.32 -13.74 7.44
CA PHE A 25 -1.88 -15.13 7.37
C PHE A 25 -1.22 -15.45 6.02
N ALA A 26 -1.78 -14.93 4.90
CA ALA A 26 -1.18 -15.07 3.58
C ALA A 26 0.24 -14.46 3.52
N LEU A 27 0.41 -13.27 4.07
CA LEU A 27 1.68 -12.54 4.06
C LEU A 27 2.73 -13.17 4.98
N ARG A 28 2.36 -13.76 6.12
CA ARG A 28 3.29 -14.41 7.05
C ARG A 28 3.84 -15.74 6.57
N GLY A 29 3.20 -16.39 5.63
CA GLY A 29 3.61 -17.68 5.08
C GLY A 29 4.71 -17.59 4.02
N ALA A 30 5.26 -16.41 3.73
CA ALA A 30 6.35 -16.21 2.79
C ALA A 30 7.68 -15.94 3.51
N ASP A 31 8.78 -16.16 2.80
CA ASP A 31 10.12 -15.87 3.30
C ASP A 31 10.33 -14.34 3.43
N LEU A 32 10.38 -13.85 4.66
CA LEU A 32 10.65 -12.45 4.99
C LEU A 32 12.15 -12.14 5.04
N GLY A 33 13.03 -13.15 5.00
CA GLY A 33 14.48 -12.99 5.03
C GLY A 33 15.08 -12.31 3.79
N ALA A 34 14.30 -12.22 2.71
CA ALA A 34 14.70 -11.50 1.49
C ALA A 34 14.57 -9.97 1.59
N ALA A 35 14.05 -9.44 2.67
CA ALA A 35 13.90 -8.00 2.89
C ALA A 35 15.25 -7.33 3.23
N ALA A 36 15.38 -6.06 2.90
CA ALA A 36 16.58 -5.27 3.18
C ALA A 36 16.66 -4.75 4.63
N GLY A 37 15.66 -5.03 5.46
CA GLY A 37 15.57 -4.57 6.84
C GLY A 37 14.41 -5.25 7.57
N ALA A 38 14.11 -4.78 8.78
CA ALA A 38 13.02 -5.32 9.58
C ALA A 38 11.67 -5.20 8.87
N VAL A 39 10.91 -6.30 8.81
CA VAL A 39 9.56 -6.34 8.21
C VAL A 39 8.52 -6.57 9.29
N THR A 40 7.54 -5.68 9.36
CA THR A 40 6.37 -5.84 10.23
C THR A 40 5.10 -6.00 9.40
N VAL A 41 4.39 -7.11 9.58
CA VAL A 41 3.06 -7.31 9.00
C VAL A 41 2.01 -6.91 10.02
N LEU A 42 1.41 -5.74 9.82
CA LEU A 42 0.42 -5.12 10.69
C LEU A 42 -0.99 -5.48 10.24
N ARG A 43 -1.79 -6.06 11.14
CA ARG A 43 -3.23 -6.15 10.94
C ARG A 43 -3.89 -4.88 11.46
N THR A 44 -4.51 -4.11 10.56
CA THR A 44 -5.17 -2.83 10.92
C THR A 44 -6.59 -3.03 11.45
N GLY A 45 -7.27 -4.10 11.04
CA GLY A 45 -8.72 -4.22 11.15
C GLY A 45 -9.42 -3.49 9.99
N MET A 46 -10.72 -3.68 9.85
CA MET A 46 -11.52 -3.10 8.77
C MET A 46 -11.86 -1.63 9.03
N GLY A 47 -11.86 -0.85 7.95
CA GLY A 47 -12.29 0.53 7.88
C GLY A 47 -11.21 1.57 8.24
N PRO A 48 -11.43 2.84 7.82
CA PRO A 48 -10.42 3.88 7.85
C PRO A 48 -9.94 4.22 9.27
N ARG A 49 -10.86 4.33 10.22
CA ARG A 49 -10.51 4.65 11.63
C ARG A 49 -9.67 3.58 12.30
N SER A 50 -9.88 2.30 11.95
CA SER A 50 -9.09 1.20 12.48
C SER A 50 -7.68 1.24 11.90
N ALA A 51 -7.56 1.52 10.59
CA ALA A 51 -6.29 1.68 9.90
C ALA A 51 -5.47 2.84 10.50
N GLU A 52 -6.06 4.03 10.67
CA GLU A 52 -5.41 5.17 11.29
C GLU A 52 -4.82 4.85 12.67
N ARG A 53 -5.64 4.30 13.57
CA ARG A 53 -5.20 3.94 14.92
C ARG A 53 -4.09 2.91 14.93
N ALA A 54 -4.18 1.89 14.07
CA ALA A 54 -3.19 0.82 14.03
C ALA A 54 -1.85 1.32 13.48
N VAL A 55 -1.87 2.11 12.40
CA VAL A 55 -0.66 2.68 11.80
C VAL A 55 -0.01 3.70 12.72
N THR A 56 -0.77 4.62 13.32
CA THR A 56 -0.26 5.55 14.33
C THR A 56 0.47 4.81 15.43
N ARG A 57 -0.16 3.79 16.02
CA ARG A 57 0.45 3.00 17.10
C ARG A 57 1.75 2.32 16.66
N ALA A 58 1.76 1.74 15.45
CA ALA A 58 2.93 1.07 14.92
C ALA A 58 4.10 2.02 14.65
N LEU A 59 3.82 3.22 14.15
CA LEU A 59 4.86 4.21 13.83
C LEU A 59 5.36 5.00 15.05
N THR A 60 4.55 5.13 16.10
CA THR A 60 4.97 5.82 17.33
C THR A 60 5.65 4.91 18.36
N GLY A 61 5.86 3.63 18.04
CA GLY A 61 6.47 2.66 18.96
C GLY A 61 5.63 2.31 20.19
N ARG A 62 4.37 2.74 20.24
CA ARG A 62 3.41 2.39 21.31
C ARG A 62 2.83 0.98 21.06
N SER A 63 3.69 -0.03 21.04
CA SER A 63 3.26 -1.42 21.17
C SER A 63 2.70 -1.58 22.58
N GLY A 64 1.41 -1.92 22.65
CA GLY A 64 0.67 -1.89 23.91
C GLY A 64 1.27 -2.79 24.96
N GLU A 65 1.72 -2.20 26.03
CA GLU A 65 1.49 -2.74 27.37
C GLU A 65 0.20 -2.10 27.89
N ALA A 66 -0.77 -2.96 28.17
CA ALA A 66 -1.88 -2.60 29.05
C ALA A 66 -1.29 -2.39 30.44
N GLY A 67 -0.73 -1.23 30.69
CA GLY A 67 -0.21 -0.77 31.95
C GLY A 67 -1.13 0.31 32.51
N ALA A 68 -1.42 0.22 33.79
CA ALA A 68 -2.31 0.99 34.63
C ALA A 68 -2.41 2.51 34.35
N PRO A 69 -3.55 3.15 34.71
CA PRO A 69 -3.76 4.59 34.47
C PRO A 69 -2.89 5.41 35.40
N GLY A 70 -1.96 6.18 34.85
CA GLY A 70 -1.12 7.08 35.65
C GLY A 70 -0.19 7.93 34.80
N GLN A 71 -0.57 9.17 34.66
CA GLN A 71 0.12 10.39 34.25
C GLN A 71 0.07 10.81 32.76
N PRO A 72 -0.39 12.03 32.46
CA PRO A 72 -0.31 12.65 31.16
C PRO A 72 1.14 13.12 30.91
N GLY A 73 1.89 12.37 30.13
CA GLY A 73 3.16 12.80 29.56
C GLY A 73 2.90 13.68 28.35
N GLU A 74 3.52 14.83 28.29
CA GLU A 74 3.47 15.77 27.16
C GLU A 74 3.84 15.11 25.83
N PRO A 75 3.27 15.57 24.68
CA PRO A 75 3.64 15.08 23.37
C PRO A 75 5.04 15.58 22.99
N GLY A 76 6.06 14.91 23.47
CA GLY A 76 7.42 15.09 23.03
C GLY A 76 7.59 14.38 21.68
N GLU A 77 7.56 15.14 20.60
CA GLU A 77 8.05 14.74 19.30
C GLU A 77 9.53 14.39 19.45
N ARG A 78 9.86 13.09 19.46
CA ARG A 78 11.24 12.66 19.43
C ARG A 78 11.73 12.83 17.99
N PRO A 79 12.60 13.80 17.68
CA PRO A 79 13.17 13.89 16.34
C PRO A 79 13.92 12.59 16.05
N ALA A 80 13.70 12.02 14.85
CA ALA A 80 14.44 10.85 14.39
C ALA A 80 15.95 11.13 14.53
N ALA A 81 16.68 10.18 15.08
CA ALA A 81 18.13 10.30 15.21
C ALA A 81 18.75 10.51 13.80
N PRO A 82 19.78 11.36 13.67
CA PRO A 82 20.48 11.55 12.41
C PRO A 82 20.98 10.21 11.88
N GLY A 83 20.39 9.73 10.78
CA GLY A 83 20.71 8.42 10.16
C GLY A 83 19.63 7.34 10.27
N GLU A 84 18.57 7.53 11.04
CA GLU A 84 17.45 6.61 11.10
C GLU A 84 16.54 6.80 9.87
N ARG A 85 16.61 5.85 8.94
CA ARG A 85 15.77 5.89 7.74
C ARG A 85 14.32 5.63 8.13
N ALA A 86 13.42 6.48 7.63
CA ALA A 86 12.00 6.36 7.92
C ALA A 86 11.44 5.00 7.45
N THR A 87 10.59 4.38 8.26
CA THR A 87 9.90 3.13 7.92
C THR A 87 9.05 3.32 6.66
N ALA A 88 9.33 2.55 5.61
CA ALA A 88 8.47 2.51 4.42
C ALA A 88 7.14 1.81 4.73
N VAL A 89 6.04 2.23 4.11
CA VAL A 89 4.71 1.67 4.39
C VAL A 89 4.02 1.21 3.11
N ILE A 90 3.57 -0.04 3.09
CA ILE A 90 2.71 -0.59 2.03
C ILE A 90 1.36 -0.95 2.62
N ALA A 91 0.29 -0.39 2.05
CA ALA A 91 -1.07 -0.87 2.26
C ALA A 91 -1.36 -2.00 1.26
N THR A 92 -1.80 -3.16 1.75
CA THR A 92 -2.14 -4.30 0.88
C THR A 92 -3.41 -5.00 1.35
N GLY A 93 -3.96 -5.87 0.52
CA GLY A 93 -5.21 -6.58 0.79
C GLY A 93 -6.14 -6.57 -0.42
N PHE A 94 -7.45 -6.66 -0.16
CA PHE A 94 -8.47 -6.78 -1.19
C PHE A 94 -9.10 -5.43 -1.55
N CYS A 95 -9.61 -5.34 -2.79
CA CYS A 95 -10.38 -4.19 -3.26
C CYS A 95 -11.51 -4.62 -4.20
N ALA A 96 -12.45 -3.71 -4.43
CA ALA A 96 -13.35 -3.80 -5.56
C ALA A 96 -12.77 -3.00 -6.73
N GLY A 97 -12.67 -3.64 -7.90
CA GLY A 97 -12.35 -2.97 -9.16
C GLY A 97 -13.51 -2.11 -9.61
N LEU A 98 -13.22 -0.95 -10.18
CA LEU A 98 -14.21 -0.01 -10.72
C LEU A 98 -14.14 0.10 -12.24
N ALA A 99 -12.97 -0.11 -12.83
CA ALA A 99 -12.77 0.00 -14.26
C ALA A 99 -13.28 -1.25 -15.00
N PRO A 100 -13.87 -1.10 -16.20
CA PRO A 100 -14.23 -2.22 -17.05
C PRO A 100 -13.02 -3.12 -17.39
N GLY A 101 -13.26 -4.40 -17.57
CA GLY A 101 -12.22 -5.38 -17.93
C GLY A 101 -11.33 -5.82 -16.76
N MET A 102 -11.58 -5.38 -15.54
CA MET A 102 -10.93 -5.93 -14.36
C MET A 102 -11.56 -7.27 -13.96
N HIS A 103 -10.74 -8.19 -13.48
CA HIS A 103 -11.19 -9.52 -13.06
C HIS A 103 -10.73 -9.86 -11.65
N PRO A 104 -11.46 -10.70 -10.91
CA PRO A 104 -11.00 -11.22 -9.63
C PRO A 104 -9.64 -11.91 -9.76
N GLY A 105 -8.70 -11.49 -8.93
CA GLY A 105 -7.30 -11.94 -8.95
C GLY A 105 -6.34 -11.02 -9.70
N ASP A 106 -6.83 -9.99 -10.40
CA ASP A 106 -6.00 -8.93 -10.93
C ASP A 106 -5.38 -8.11 -9.78
N LEU A 107 -4.30 -7.42 -10.10
CA LEU A 107 -3.60 -6.56 -9.16
C LEU A 107 -3.84 -5.09 -9.51
N VAL A 108 -4.02 -4.28 -8.49
CA VAL A 108 -4.08 -2.81 -8.59
C VAL A 108 -2.89 -2.25 -7.84
N VAL A 109 -2.08 -1.44 -8.52
CA VAL A 109 -1.01 -0.63 -7.94
C VAL A 109 -1.48 0.81 -7.96
N ALA A 110 -1.70 1.38 -6.79
CA ALA A 110 -2.12 2.76 -6.71
C ALA A 110 -0.99 3.70 -7.12
N ASP A 111 -1.26 4.66 -7.99
CA ASP A 111 -0.43 5.84 -8.19
C ASP A 111 -0.73 6.90 -7.12
N GLU A 112 -1.96 6.90 -6.63
CA GLU A 112 -2.39 7.67 -5.48
C GLU A 112 -3.55 6.99 -4.76
N THR A 113 -3.73 7.35 -3.50
CA THR A 113 -4.95 7.03 -2.75
C THR A 113 -5.70 8.30 -2.40
N ARG A 114 -7.04 8.24 -2.40
CA ARG A 114 -7.93 9.38 -2.12
C ARG A 114 -8.98 9.01 -1.10
N ASP A 115 -9.29 9.91 -0.18
CA ASP A 115 -10.47 9.85 0.68
C ASP A 115 -11.01 11.29 0.92
N PRO A 116 -12.13 11.48 1.64
CA PRO A 116 -12.63 12.81 1.94
C PRO A 116 -11.65 13.71 2.70
N ALA A 117 -10.65 13.13 3.38
CA ALA A 117 -9.64 13.87 4.11
C ALA A 117 -8.45 14.30 3.25
N GLY A 118 -8.32 13.78 2.03
CA GLY A 118 -7.28 14.20 1.10
C GLY A 118 -6.75 13.13 0.16
N ARG A 119 -5.62 13.44 -0.44
CA ARG A 119 -4.92 12.61 -1.43
C ARG A 119 -3.50 12.32 -0.98
N THR A 120 -3.05 11.11 -1.18
CA THR A 120 -1.66 10.68 -0.94
C THR A 120 -1.09 10.06 -2.21
N VAL A 121 -0.03 10.66 -2.74
CA VAL A 121 0.70 10.13 -3.91
C VAL A 121 1.56 8.96 -3.47
N CYS A 122 1.55 7.88 -4.24
CA CYS A 122 2.33 6.67 -3.98
C CYS A 122 3.74 6.77 -4.58
N THR A 123 4.71 6.16 -3.91
CA THR A 123 6.12 6.17 -4.29
C THR A 123 6.45 4.93 -5.11
N GLY A 124 7.19 5.08 -6.21
CA GLY A 124 7.75 3.95 -6.97
C GLY A 124 6.70 3.03 -7.59
N THR A 125 5.54 3.56 -7.98
CA THR A 125 4.42 2.83 -8.59
C THR A 125 4.85 1.97 -9.78
N ARG A 126 5.70 2.51 -10.67
CA ARG A 126 6.21 1.79 -11.85
C ARG A 126 7.10 0.61 -11.47
N ILE A 127 7.91 0.74 -10.43
CA ILE A 127 8.78 -0.33 -9.92
C ILE A 127 7.91 -1.49 -9.42
N LEU A 128 6.88 -1.19 -8.63
CA LEU A 128 5.93 -2.19 -8.15
C LEU A 128 5.18 -2.86 -9.30
N ALA A 129 4.63 -2.08 -10.21
CA ALA A 129 3.86 -2.59 -11.34
C ALA A 129 4.72 -3.51 -12.22
N HIS A 130 5.96 -3.14 -12.52
CA HIS A 130 6.89 -3.96 -13.26
C HIS A 130 7.21 -5.28 -12.55
N ALA A 131 7.55 -5.22 -11.26
CA ALA A 131 7.88 -6.40 -10.47
C ALA A 131 6.69 -7.37 -10.31
N LEU A 132 5.47 -6.85 -10.26
CA LEU A 132 4.24 -7.64 -10.15
C LEU A 132 3.82 -8.25 -11.50
N SER A 133 4.07 -7.57 -12.62
CA SER A 133 3.79 -8.07 -13.97
C SER A 133 4.77 -9.17 -14.40
N HIS A 134 5.98 -9.18 -13.82
CA HIS A 134 7.06 -10.11 -14.13
C HIS A 134 7.53 -10.80 -12.83
N PRO A 135 6.72 -11.72 -12.28
CA PRO A 135 7.04 -12.32 -10.99
C PRO A 135 8.37 -13.08 -11.04
N LEU A 136 9.30 -12.69 -10.18
CA LEU A 136 10.66 -13.25 -10.05
C LEU A 136 10.64 -14.76 -9.73
N SER A 137 9.55 -15.27 -9.20
CA SER A 137 9.39 -16.67 -8.76
C SER A 137 8.69 -17.57 -9.79
N GLY A 138 8.55 -17.15 -11.06
CA GLY A 138 7.94 -17.98 -12.10
C GLY A 138 6.42 -18.24 -11.93
N GLY A 139 5.74 -17.43 -11.14
CA GLY A 139 4.29 -17.51 -10.94
C GLY A 139 3.49 -17.10 -12.18
N PRO A 140 2.18 -17.37 -12.20
CA PRO A 140 1.32 -17.00 -13.34
C PRO A 140 1.31 -15.47 -13.51
N ARG A 141 1.45 -15.03 -14.76
CA ARG A 141 1.27 -13.61 -15.11
C ARG A 141 -0.15 -13.18 -14.79
N ARG A 142 -0.29 -12.02 -14.17
CA ARG A 142 -1.57 -11.39 -13.82
C ARG A 142 -1.66 -10.03 -14.46
N ALA A 143 -2.89 -9.59 -14.73
CA ALA A 143 -3.10 -8.20 -15.11
C ALA A 143 -2.76 -7.29 -13.91
N VAL A 144 -2.02 -6.23 -14.20
CA VAL A 144 -1.64 -5.20 -13.22
C VAL A 144 -2.19 -3.87 -13.75
N HIS A 145 -3.09 -3.29 -13.00
CA HIS A 145 -3.72 -2.01 -13.30
C HIS A 145 -3.08 -0.91 -12.45
N ILE A 146 -2.80 0.24 -13.04
CA ILE A 146 -2.22 1.40 -12.35
C ILE A 146 -3.24 2.52 -12.39
N GLY A 147 -3.51 3.15 -11.25
CA GLY A 147 -4.38 4.32 -11.16
C GLY A 147 -4.83 4.60 -9.74
N PRO A 148 -5.71 5.62 -9.58
CA PRO A 148 -6.18 6.05 -8.28
C PRO A 148 -7.05 5.01 -7.57
N VAL A 149 -6.77 4.80 -6.26
CA VAL A 149 -7.59 3.99 -5.37
C VAL A 149 -8.31 4.91 -4.38
N VAL A 150 -9.63 4.79 -4.34
CA VAL A 150 -10.50 5.58 -3.46
C VAL A 150 -10.78 4.81 -2.17
N GLY A 151 -10.69 5.51 -1.03
CA GLY A 151 -11.09 4.98 0.28
C GLY A 151 -12.59 5.20 0.53
N SER A 152 -13.26 4.16 1.05
CA SER A 152 -14.64 4.23 1.53
C SER A 152 -14.73 3.75 2.98
N ASP A 153 -15.73 4.20 3.72
CA ASP A 153 -16.02 3.69 5.07
C ASP A 153 -17.03 2.54 5.07
N HIS A 154 -17.55 2.18 3.91
CA HIS A 154 -18.53 1.10 3.71
C HIS A 154 -18.27 0.34 2.41
N VAL A 155 -19.02 -0.76 2.22
CA VAL A 155 -18.94 -1.58 0.99
C VAL A 155 -19.70 -0.89 -0.14
N VAL A 156 -18.97 -0.41 -1.14
CA VAL A 156 -19.51 0.31 -2.31
C VAL A 156 -20.18 -0.66 -3.29
N ARG A 157 -21.38 -0.33 -3.78
CA ARG A 157 -22.19 -1.17 -4.68
C ARG A 157 -22.96 -0.35 -5.72
N GLY A 158 -23.39 -1.03 -6.78
CA GLY A 158 -24.33 -0.48 -7.76
C GLY A 158 -23.90 0.86 -8.36
N ALA A 159 -24.81 1.86 -8.39
CA ALA A 159 -24.58 3.16 -9.00
C ALA A 159 -23.43 3.95 -8.36
N GLU A 160 -23.14 3.72 -7.09
CA GLU A 160 -22.01 4.36 -6.40
C GLU A 160 -20.67 3.98 -7.01
N ARG A 161 -20.51 2.72 -7.47
CA ARG A 161 -19.31 2.28 -8.19
C ARG A 161 -19.08 3.10 -9.46
N ALA A 162 -20.14 3.30 -10.25
CA ALA A 162 -20.06 4.10 -11.47
C ALA A 162 -19.74 5.56 -11.15
N ALA A 163 -20.30 6.11 -10.09
CA ALA A 163 -19.99 7.46 -9.62
C ALA A 163 -18.52 7.60 -9.21
N LEU A 164 -17.98 6.66 -8.45
CA LEU A 164 -16.56 6.65 -8.09
C LEU A 164 -15.66 6.49 -9.31
N HIS A 165 -16.03 5.59 -10.24
CA HIS A 165 -15.25 5.42 -11.47
C HIS A 165 -15.24 6.70 -12.33
N SER A 166 -16.32 7.45 -12.38
CA SER A 166 -16.39 8.73 -13.10
C SER A 166 -15.42 9.80 -12.55
N THR A 167 -14.94 9.66 -11.32
CA THR A 167 -13.88 10.50 -10.74
C THR A 167 -12.48 10.13 -11.21
N GLY A 168 -12.35 9.12 -12.07
CA GLY A 168 -11.07 8.54 -12.51
C GLY A 168 -10.51 7.47 -11.58
N ALA A 169 -11.21 7.09 -10.50
CA ALA A 169 -10.77 5.99 -9.65
C ALA A 169 -10.93 4.64 -10.36
N ILE A 170 -9.93 3.78 -10.24
CA ILE A 170 -9.96 2.44 -10.84
C ILE A 170 -10.30 1.33 -9.85
N ALA A 171 -10.17 1.60 -8.57
CA ALA A 171 -10.53 0.67 -7.50
C ALA A 171 -10.98 1.42 -6.24
N VAL A 172 -11.70 0.69 -5.37
CA VAL A 172 -12.13 1.17 -4.06
C VAL A 172 -11.81 0.13 -2.98
N ASP A 173 -11.33 0.61 -1.84
CA ASP A 173 -11.14 -0.18 -0.63
C ASP A 173 -11.53 0.61 0.63
N MET A 174 -11.25 0.08 1.80
CA MET A 174 -11.64 0.73 3.05
C MET A 174 -10.46 1.22 3.90
N GLU A 175 -9.22 0.92 3.53
CA GLU A 175 -8.07 1.14 4.41
C GLU A 175 -6.87 1.85 3.77
N SER A 176 -6.66 1.75 2.45
CA SER A 176 -5.44 2.27 1.79
C SER A 176 -5.25 3.77 2.04
N ALA A 177 -6.27 4.57 1.76
CA ALA A 177 -6.16 6.02 1.88
C ALA A 177 -5.84 6.44 3.32
N ALA A 178 -6.56 5.90 4.29
CA ALA A 178 -6.33 6.17 5.71
C ALA A 178 -4.94 5.69 6.17
N THR A 179 -4.51 4.51 5.74
CA THR A 179 -3.18 3.95 6.05
C THR A 179 -2.06 4.87 5.55
N LEU A 180 -2.10 5.23 4.26
CA LEU A 180 -1.01 6.00 3.66
C LEU A 180 -1.01 7.46 4.13
N ARG A 181 -2.17 8.10 4.23
CA ARG A 181 -2.29 9.44 4.79
C ARG A 181 -1.76 9.51 6.22
N THR A 182 -2.12 8.55 7.06
CA THR A 182 -1.58 8.46 8.42
C THR A 182 -0.06 8.27 8.39
N ALA A 183 0.45 7.39 7.53
CA ALA A 183 1.88 7.16 7.42
C ALA A 183 2.66 8.43 7.07
N VAL A 184 2.24 9.18 6.05
CA VAL A 184 2.93 10.43 5.66
C VAL A 184 2.73 11.55 6.68
N GLY A 185 1.65 11.54 7.44
CA GLY A 185 1.42 12.44 8.57
C GLY A 185 2.44 12.27 9.71
N HIS A 186 3.06 11.10 9.81
CA HIS A 186 4.16 10.81 10.75
C HIS A 186 5.57 11.04 10.15
N GLY A 187 5.70 11.84 9.10
CA GLY A 187 6.95 12.22 8.47
C GLY A 187 7.14 11.65 7.07
N ILE A 188 8.07 12.25 6.32
CA ILE A 188 8.38 11.90 4.93
C ILE A 188 8.90 10.47 4.86
N ARG A 189 8.24 9.62 4.08
CA ARG A 189 8.58 8.21 3.90
C ARG A 189 8.04 7.64 2.60
N PRO A 190 8.65 6.59 2.04
CA PRO A 190 8.07 5.86 0.92
C PRO A 190 6.75 5.21 1.32
N VAL A 191 5.71 5.41 0.50
CA VAL A 191 4.39 4.81 0.71
C VAL A 191 3.85 4.23 -0.59
N ALA A 192 3.18 3.08 -0.51
CA ALA A 192 2.58 2.44 -1.67
C ALA A 192 1.29 1.68 -1.28
N ALA A 193 0.42 1.45 -2.26
CA ALA A 193 -0.72 0.57 -2.09
C ALA A 193 -0.79 -0.45 -3.24
N VAL A 194 -0.93 -1.73 -2.88
CA VAL A 194 -1.12 -2.85 -3.81
C VAL A 194 -2.32 -3.66 -3.36
N ARG A 195 -3.31 -3.79 -4.23
CA ARG A 195 -4.57 -4.46 -3.92
C ARG A 195 -4.84 -5.62 -4.87
N VAL A 196 -5.52 -6.64 -4.38
CA VAL A 196 -6.03 -7.75 -5.19
C VAL A 196 -7.51 -7.54 -5.43
N VAL A 197 -7.91 -7.51 -6.69
CA VAL A 197 -9.33 -7.40 -7.06
C VAL A 197 -10.05 -8.68 -6.62
N VAL A 198 -11.10 -8.53 -5.83
CA VAL A 198 -11.99 -9.64 -5.44
C VAL A 198 -13.38 -9.50 -6.02
N ASP A 199 -13.73 -8.30 -6.48
CA ASP A 199 -15.03 -7.92 -7.01
C ASP A 199 -14.84 -6.86 -8.11
N ALA A 200 -15.54 -7.01 -9.23
CA ALA A 200 -15.40 -6.13 -10.40
C ALA A 200 -16.77 -5.89 -11.06
N PRO A 201 -16.95 -4.83 -11.90
CA PRO A 201 -18.24 -4.47 -12.45
C PRO A 201 -18.97 -5.60 -13.18
N GLU A 202 -18.22 -6.44 -13.88
CA GLU A 202 -18.76 -7.56 -14.65
C GLU A 202 -18.83 -8.88 -13.86
N HIS A 203 -18.32 -8.85 -12.61
CA HIS A 203 -18.20 -9.98 -11.71
C HIS A 203 -18.59 -9.61 -10.29
N GLU A 204 -19.76 -8.99 -10.12
CA GLU A 204 -20.25 -8.65 -8.78
C GLU A 204 -20.41 -9.91 -7.92
N LEU A 205 -19.65 -9.97 -6.84
CA LEU A 205 -19.82 -11.02 -5.83
C LEU A 205 -21.17 -10.80 -5.13
N VAL A 206 -22.18 -11.48 -5.60
CA VAL A 206 -23.56 -11.44 -5.04
C VAL A 206 -23.59 -11.96 -3.59
N ARG A 207 -22.55 -12.65 -3.14
CA ARG A 207 -22.38 -13.13 -1.76
C ARG A 207 -20.91 -13.20 -1.35
N ILE A 208 -20.59 -12.64 -0.20
CA ILE A 208 -19.31 -12.74 0.53
C ILE A 208 -18.97 -14.22 0.93
N GLY A 209 -19.67 -15.19 0.42
CA GLY A 209 -19.55 -16.60 0.75
C GLY A 209 -18.92 -17.49 -0.30
N THR A 210 -18.46 -16.99 -1.43
CA THR A 210 -17.90 -17.86 -2.46
C THR A 210 -16.43 -18.14 -2.17
N LEU A 211 -16.20 -19.24 -1.46
CA LEU A 211 -14.89 -19.79 -1.04
C LEU A 211 -13.81 -19.79 -2.16
N ARG A 212 -14.21 -19.89 -3.42
CA ARG A 212 -13.28 -19.96 -4.57
C ARG A 212 -12.58 -18.64 -4.89
N GLY A 213 -13.29 -17.51 -4.80
CA GLY A 213 -12.70 -16.17 -4.99
C GLY A 213 -11.71 -15.83 -3.88
N GLY A 214 -12.05 -16.15 -2.63
CA GLY A 214 -11.18 -15.94 -1.47
C GLY A 214 -9.89 -16.76 -1.51
N ILE A 215 -9.94 -18.02 -1.97
CA ILE A 215 -8.76 -18.88 -2.10
C ILE A 215 -7.82 -18.37 -3.21
N SER A 216 -8.36 -17.88 -4.32
CA SER A 216 -7.56 -17.31 -5.40
C SER A 216 -6.85 -16.04 -4.93
N ALA A 217 -7.58 -15.08 -4.36
CA ALA A 217 -7.04 -13.83 -3.86
C ALA A 217 -6.00 -14.04 -2.74
N PHE A 218 -6.23 -15.02 -1.86
CA PHE A 218 -5.27 -15.44 -0.85
C PHE A 218 -3.94 -15.92 -1.47
N ARG A 219 -4.01 -16.77 -2.50
CA ARG A 219 -2.80 -17.24 -3.20
C ARG A 219 -2.08 -16.09 -3.88
N VAL A 220 -2.82 -15.16 -4.48
CA VAL A 220 -2.24 -13.96 -5.10
C VAL A 220 -1.48 -13.14 -4.08
N LEU A 221 -2.09 -12.88 -2.91
CA LEU A 221 -1.48 -12.07 -1.88
C LEU A 221 -0.14 -12.64 -1.35
N ARG A 222 0.04 -13.96 -1.42
CA ARG A 222 1.34 -14.59 -1.09
C ARG A 222 2.42 -14.34 -2.14
N THR A 223 2.04 -14.07 -3.37
CA THR A 223 3.00 -13.90 -4.49
C THR A 223 3.51 -12.47 -4.63
N VAL A 224 2.93 -11.49 -3.93
CA VAL A 224 3.30 -10.07 -4.08
C VAL A 224 4.52 -9.65 -3.24
N LEU A 225 4.87 -10.41 -2.19
CA LEU A 225 5.93 -10.02 -1.25
C LEU A 225 7.31 -9.80 -1.88
N PRO A 226 7.78 -10.61 -2.84
CA PRO A 226 9.05 -10.33 -3.51
C PRO A 226 9.07 -8.96 -4.21
N ALA A 227 7.94 -8.53 -4.79
CA ALA A 227 7.82 -7.22 -5.39
C ALA A 227 7.87 -6.09 -4.34
N PHE A 228 7.28 -6.30 -3.15
CA PHE A 228 7.36 -5.35 -2.04
C PHE A 228 8.79 -5.17 -1.55
N PHE A 229 9.54 -6.26 -1.43
CA PHE A 229 10.95 -6.18 -1.03
C PHE A 229 11.82 -5.54 -2.10
N HIS A 230 11.53 -5.79 -3.38
CA HIS A 230 12.21 -5.11 -4.48
C HIS A 230 11.94 -3.61 -4.45
N TRP A 231 10.68 -3.20 -4.33
CA TRP A 231 10.29 -1.80 -4.20
C TRP A 231 10.95 -1.13 -2.98
N HIS A 232 10.95 -1.80 -1.83
CA HIS A 232 11.55 -1.29 -0.61
C HIS A 232 13.06 -1.04 -0.80
N ARG A 233 13.79 -2.00 -1.35
CA ARG A 233 15.22 -1.79 -1.67
C ARG A 233 15.44 -0.63 -2.62
N SER A 234 14.65 -0.53 -3.67
CA SER A 234 14.76 0.56 -4.66
C SER A 234 14.47 1.94 -4.04
N SER A 235 13.56 2.01 -3.08
CA SER A 235 13.24 3.25 -2.36
C SER A 235 14.34 3.72 -1.41
N LEU A 236 15.32 2.86 -1.11
CA LEU A 236 16.45 3.18 -0.23
C LEU A 236 17.67 3.71 -0.98
N LEU A 237 17.71 3.58 -2.29
CA LEU A 237 18.84 4.04 -3.09
C LEU A 237 18.83 5.56 -3.22
N PRO A 238 20.00 6.24 -3.12
CA PRO A 238 20.11 7.65 -3.43
C PRO A 238 19.75 7.86 -4.92
N GLY A 239 18.76 8.67 -5.22
CA GLY A 239 18.25 8.86 -6.57
C GLY A 239 17.04 8.00 -6.94
N GLY A 240 16.45 7.27 -5.98
CA GLY A 240 15.10 6.72 -6.07
C GLY A 240 14.10 7.88 -6.08
N GLU A 241 14.10 8.64 -7.17
CA GLU A 241 13.31 9.87 -7.34
C GLU A 241 11.83 9.58 -7.18
N LEU A 242 11.24 10.44 -6.40
CA LEU A 242 9.81 10.70 -6.34
C LEU A 242 9.32 11.07 -7.76
N ASP A 243 9.12 10.10 -8.66
CA ASP A 243 8.49 10.30 -9.96
C ASP A 243 7.01 10.70 -9.75
N GLY A 244 6.82 11.93 -9.26
CA GLY A 244 5.53 12.51 -8.94
C GLY A 244 5.29 13.87 -9.62
N HIS A 245 6.11 14.28 -10.59
CA HIS A 245 5.85 15.50 -11.36
C HIS A 245 6.23 15.31 -12.84
N ALA A 246 5.37 14.62 -13.57
CA ALA A 246 5.32 14.82 -15.02
C ALA A 246 4.53 16.13 -15.24
N SER A 247 5.23 17.22 -15.56
CA SER A 247 4.62 18.41 -16.17
C SER A 247 3.83 17.98 -17.41
N PRO A 248 2.65 18.55 -17.67
CA PRO A 248 1.91 18.25 -18.89
C PRO A 248 2.77 18.67 -20.10
N PRO A 249 2.71 17.93 -21.23
CA PRO A 249 3.44 18.32 -22.43
C PRO A 249 2.95 19.66 -22.91
N ASP A 250 3.89 20.58 -23.14
CA ASP A 250 3.68 21.84 -23.83
C ASP A 250 3.02 21.55 -25.19
N HIS A 251 1.81 22.02 -25.37
CA HIS A 251 1.18 22.05 -26.69
C HIS A 251 1.88 23.12 -27.54
N PRO A 252 2.53 22.77 -28.67
CA PRO A 252 3.00 23.78 -29.60
C PRO A 252 1.78 24.52 -30.17
N GLY A 253 1.78 25.81 -29.98
CA GLY A 253 0.77 26.73 -30.48
C GLY A 253 0.53 26.52 -31.97
N ARG A 254 -0.73 26.40 -32.36
CA ARG A 254 -1.16 26.57 -33.74
C ARG A 254 -1.07 28.04 -34.06
N ASP A 255 -0.07 28.41 -34.84
CA ASP A 255 -0.09 29.63 -35.61
C ASP A 255 -1.25 29.59 -36.58
N VAL A 256 -2.23 30.45 -36.35
CA VAL A 256 -3.26 30.80 -37.32
C VAL A 256 -2.79 32.09 -37.96
N SER A 257 -2.15 31.96 -39.09
CA SER A 257 -1.99 33.11 -40.01
C SER A 257 -3.08 33.09 -41.07
N LEU A 258 -3.72 34.20 -41.20
CA LEU A 258 -4.65 34.77 -42.17
C LEU A 258 -4.81 34.07 -43.53
#